data_cff3e3a9f7b7149a0e60d4a696832f4c
#
_entry.id   cff3e3a9f7b7149a0e60d4a696832f4c
#
_cell.length_a   1.000
_cell.length_b   1.000
_cell.length_c   1.000
_cell.angle_alpha   90.00
_cell.angle_beta   90.00
_cell.angle_gamma   90.00
#
_symmetry.space_group_name_H-M   'P 1'
#
loop_
_entity.id
_entity.type
_entity.pdbx_description
1 polymer ?
#
loop_
_entity_poly.entity_id
_entity_poly.type
_entity_poly.pdbx_seq_one_letter_code
_entity_poly.pdbx_strand_id
1 'polypeptide(L)'
;MREYVKKAVPRPPESDEAVRAVVAEILDAVRREGEAAVRQYSQKLDHWSPASFRLSAGEIERGVAAVSAEDRAQIDYSRDQIAAFARHQRASITEFEVELQEGVRLGQRLIPVDSVGAYVPGGRYPLVASALMSITTAKVAGVRRVIACSPPSPPGTANPGGGIYPATLYAMVSAGADEIFCLGGVQALAAMTYGTESIPRIDMVVGPGNQYVAEAKRQIFGVVGIDLLAGPTEILVIADETADPVVVACDLLGQAEHGPTSPAILITLSRKLGEAVLKECERQLPLLGTQEVARQAWEANGEVILVDSEEEAARAADEYAPEHLEVQTRNDDWYLGRLRNYGSLFVGEESTVAYSDKSLGPNHILPTGRAARYTGGLWVGKFIKTVTYQRLSRSASARVAPIVARICEIEGMLAHKATADLRARRYGAAPSPTRPR
;
A
#
# COMPACT_ATOMS: atom_id res chain seq x y z
N MET A 1 -10.06 26.11 19.97
CA MET A 1 -9.51 25.26 21.09
C MET A 1 -10.08 23.86 20.92
N ARG A 2 -9.26 22.79 21.02
CA ARG A 2 -9.77 21.42 20.91
C ARG A 2 -10.28 20.92 22.24
N GLU A 3 -11.52 20.46 22.28
CA GLU A 3 -12.12 19.85 23.46
C GLU A 3 -12.45 18.37 23.16
N TYR A 4 -12.06 17.46 24.02
CA TYR A 4 -12.39 16.04 23.90
C TYR A 4 -13.71 15.75 24.62
N VAL A 5 -14.78 15.47 23.85
CA VAL A 5 -16.05 14.95 24.36
C VAL A 5 -15.88 13.47 24.74
N LYS A 6 -15.11 12.72 23.94
CA LYS A 6 -14.58 11.38 24.25
C LYS A 6 -13.11 11.36 23.88
N LYS A 7 -12.27 10.83 24.78
CA LYS A 7 -10.83 10.68 24.55
C LYS A 7 -10.45 9.21 24.54
N ALA A 8 -9.57 8.83 23.63
CA ALA A 8 -8.96 7.51 23.62
C ALA A 8 -8.19 7.24 24.93
N VAL A 9 -8.27 5.98 25.37
CA VAL A 9 -7.46 5.44 26.46
C VAL A 9 -6.71 4.22 25.93
N PRO A 10 -5.64 4.44 25.14
CA PRO A 10 -4.96 3.36 24.46
C PRO A 10 -4.39 2.34 25.46
N ARG A 11 -4.56 1.06 25.16
CA ARG A 11 -3.82 0.01 25.87
C ARG A 11 -2.36 0.07 25.41
N PRO A 12 -1.38 -0.22 26.31
CA PRO A 12 0.00 -0.34 25.91
C PRO A 12 0.11 -1.35 24.74
N PRO A 13 0.73 -0.98 23.61
CA PRO A 13 1.00 -1.94 22.55
C PRO A 13 1.91 -3.05 23.08
N GLU A 14 1.84 -4.25 22.49
CA GLU A 14 2.96 -5.20 22.60
C GLU A 14 4.25 -4.46 22.28
N SER A 15 5.32 -4.72 23.05
CA SER A 15 6.54 -3.96 22.82
C SER A 15 7.00 -4.17 21.38
N ASP A 16 7.18 -3.10 20.62
CA ASP A 16 7.72 -3.14 19.25
C ASP A 16 8.99 -3.98 19.17
N GLU A 17 9.74 -4.06 20.26
CA GLU A 17 10.98 -4.82 20.36
C GLU A 17 10.75 -6.34 20.31
N ALA A 18 9.70 -6.84 20.96
CA ALA A 18 9.37 -8.28 20.90
C ALA A 18 8.93 -8.69 19.48
N VAL A 19 8.11 -7.86 18.84
CA VAL A 19 7.69 -8.09 17.45
C VAL A 19 8.89 -8.08 16.50
N ARG A 20 9.80 -7.11 16.66
CA ARG A 20 11.04 -7.01 15.87
C ARG A 20 11.91 -8.25 16.00
N ALA A 21 12.12 -8.75 17.24
CA ALA A 21 12.94 -9.91 17.49
C ALA A 21 12.38 -11.17 16.84
N VAL A 22 11.08 -11.42 16.99
CA VAL A 22 10.39 -12.57 16.37
C VAL A 22 10.48 -12.51 14.84
N VAL A 23 10.26 -11.35 14.26
CA VAL A 23 10.33 -11.16 12.80
C VAL A 23 11.77 -11.39 12.31
N ALA A 24 12.77 -10.82 12.98
CA ALA A 24 14.17 -10.99 12.62
C ALA A 24 14.59 -12.46 12.67
N GLU A 25 14.17 -13.20 13.70
CA GLU A 25 14.44 -14.64 13.84
C GLU A 25 13.90 -15.41 12.62
N ILE A 26 12.63 -15.17 12.23
CA ILE A 26 12.02 -15.88 11.10
C ILE A 26 12.71 -15.53 9.78
N LEU A 27 12.99 -14.23 9.54
CA LEU A 27 13.69 -13.78 8.34
C LEU A 27 15.07 -14.41 8.22
N ASP A 28 15.84 -14.42 9.30
CA ASP A 28 17.17 -15.02 9.32
C ASP A 28 17.15 -16.54 9.14
N ALA A 29 16.20 -17.25 9.75
CA ALA A 29 16.04 -18.68 9.57
C ALA A 29 15.75 -19.02 8.10
N VAL A 30 14.77 -18.34 7.47
CA VAL A 30 14.44 -18.59 6.06
C VAL A 30 15.62 -18.23 5.14
N ARG A 31 16.36 -17.17 5.44
CA ARG A 31 17.53 -16.79 4.67
C ARG A 31 18.63 -17.84 4.69
N ARG A 32 18.82 -18.55 5.82
CA ARG A 32 19.87 -19.58 5.99
C ARG A 32 19.45 -20.96 5.51
N GLU A 33 18.19 -21.33 5.77
CA GLU A 33 17.70 -22.71 5.67
C GLU A 33 16.65 -22.90 4.55
N GLY A 34 16.26 -21.80 3.89
CA GLY A 34 15.35 -21.84 2.73
C GLY A 34 14.00 -22.48 3.05
N GLU A 35 13.58 -23.40 2.18
CA GLU A 35 12.28 -24.07 2.24
C GLU A 35 12.08 -24.84 3.58
N ALA A 36 13.14 -25.36 4.18
CA ALA A 36 13.04 -26.10 5.45
C ALA A 36 12.52 -25.21 6.58
N ALA A 37 13.06 -23.99 6.71
CA ALA A 37 12.58 -23.02 7.70
C ALA A 37 11.15 -22.57 7.41
N VAL A 38 10.81 -22.33 6.12
CA VAL A 38 9.43 -21.99 5.72
C VAL A 38 8.45 -23.06 6.17
N ARG A 39 8.77 -24.35 5.97
CA ARG A 39 7.93 -25.47 6.40
C ARG A 39 7.78 -25.54 7.91
N GLN A 40 8.88 -25.34 8.65
CA GLN A 40 8.88 -25.34 10.10
C GLN A 40 7.96 -24.25 10.68
N TYR A 41 8.08 -23.00 10.19
CA TYR A 41 7.26 -21.90 10.66
C TYR A 41 5.80 -22.02 10.19
N SER A 42 5.53 -22.49 8.98
CA SER A 42 4.17 -22.77 8.52
C SER A 42 3.47 -23.82 9.38
N GLN A 43 4.17 -24.91 9.72
CA GLN A 43 3.63 -25.92 10.64
C GLN A 43 3.40 -25.35 12.05
N LYS A 44 4.35 -24.55 12.56
CA LYS A 44 4.32 -23.99 13.92
C LYS A 44 3.21 -22.94 14.09
N LEU A 45 3.05 -22.05 13.10
CA LEU A 45 2.20 -20.86 13.23
C LEU A 45 0.82 -21.03 12.59
N ASP A 46 0.75 -21.76 11.47
CA ASP A 46 -0.48 -21.93 10.70
C ASP A 46 -1.03 -23.36 10.76
N HIS A 47 -0.33 -24.29 11.44
CA HIS A 47 -0.61 -25.74 11.46
C HIS A 47 -0.72 -26.33 10.05
N TRP A 48 0.05 -25.79 9.11
CA TRP A 48 -0.05 -26.07 7.68
C TRP A 48 1.27 -26.68 7.13
N SER A 49 1.16 -27.90 6.59
CA SER A 49 2.30 -28.64 6.04
C SER A 49 1.92 -29.42 4.78
N PRO A 50 1.61 -28.72 3.67
CA PRO A 50 1.25 -29.38 2.41
C PRO A 50 2.47 -29.99 1.73
N ALA A 51 2.25 -30.90 0.78
CA ALA A 51 3.33 -31.43 -0.07
C ALA A 51 4.00 -30.32 -0.88
N SER A 52 3.21 -29.35 -1.36
CA SER A 52 3.67 -28.13 -2.04
C SER A 52 2.89 -26.92 -1.54
N PHE A 53 3.55 -25.80 -1.29
CA PHE A 53 2.90 -24.52 -1.04
C PHE A 53 2.28 -23.93 -2.30
N ARG A 54 2.88 -24.21 -3.48
CA ARG A 54 2.34 -23.79 -4.77
C ARG A 54 1.12 -24.63 -5.12
N LEU A 55 0.02 -23.96 -5.42
CA LEU A 55 -1.20 -24.61 -5.86
C LEU A 55 -1.01 -25.15 -7.29
N SER A 56 -1.43 -26.39 -7.50
CA SER A 56 -1.54 -27.00 -8.82
C SER A 56 -2.73 -26.46 -9.60
N ALA A 57 -2.72 -26.59 -10.92
CA ALA A 57 -3.85 -26.20 -11.78
C ALA A 57 -5.17 -26.85 -11.31
N GLY A 58 -5.13 -28.14 -10.94
CA GLY A 58 -6.32 -28.85 -10.48
C GLY A 58 -6.85 -28.36 -9.11
N GLU A 59 -5.97 -27.87 -8.20
CA GLU A 59 -6.39 -27.24 -6.94
C GLU A 59 -7.03 -25.88 -7.21
N ILE A 60 -6.45 -25.11 -8.12
CA ILE A 60 -7.00 -23.81 -8.55
C ILE A 60 -8.39 -24.01 -9.19
N GLU A 61 -8.53 -24.95 -10.13
CA GLU A 61 -9.79 -25.25 -10.80
C GLU A 61 -10.89 -25.64 -9.79
N ARG A 62 -10.59 -26.52 -8.83
CA ARG A 62 -11.54 -26.92 -7.78
C ARG A 62 -11.96 -25.74 -6.90
N GLY A 63 -11.00 -24.93 -6.47
CA GLY A 63 -11.27 -23.75 -5.63
C GLY A 63 -12.11 -22.71 -6.37
N VAL A 64 -11.79 -22.44 -7.63
CA VAL A 64 -12.56 -21.55 -8.51
C VAL A 64 -13.98 -22.12 -8.73
N ALA A 65 -14.13 -23.42 -8.97
CA ALA A 65 -15.44 -24.05 -9.17
C ALA A 65 -16.36 -23.97 -7.93
N ALA A 66 -15.78 -23.85 -6.73
CA ALA A 66 -16.53 -23.72 -5.47
C ALA A 66 -17.18 -22.33 -5.27
N VAL A 67 -16.78 -21.31 -6.05
CA VAL A 67 -17.36 -19.97 -5.95
C VAL A 67 -18.63 -19.88 -6.80
N SER A 68 -19.70 -19.32 -6.25
CA SER A 68 -20.97 -19.16 -6.96
C SER A 68 -20.82 -18.24 -8.18
N ALA A 69 -21.69 -18.38 -9.17
CA ALA A 69 -21.70 -17.48 -10.33
C ALA A 69 -21.98 -16.03 -9.94
N GLU A 70 -22.82 -15.83 -8.93
CA GLU A 70 -23.14 -14.50 -8.39
C GLU A 70 -21.92 -13.87 -7.74
N ASP A 71 -21.23 -14.57 -6.82
CA ASP A 71 -20.01 -14.06 -6.18
C ASP A 71 -18.92 -13.75 -7.20
N ARG A 72 -18.73 -14.61 -8.22
CA ARG A 72 -17.78 -14.35 -9.31
C ARG A 72 -18.12 -13.05 -10.03
N ALA A 73 -19.40 -12.81 -10.36
CA ALA A 73 -19.83 -11.59 -11.04
C ALA A 73 -19.51 -10.33 -10.21
N GLN A 74 -19.72 -10.38 -8.88
CA GLN A 74 -19.40 -9.25 -8.00
C GLN A 74 -17.88 -9.03 -7.86
N ILE A 75 -17.11 -10.11 -7.75
CA ILE A 75 -15.63 -10.03 -7.70
C ILE A 75 -15.08 -9.48 -9.03
N ASP A 76 -15.60 -9.93 -10.17
CA ASP A 76 -15.18 -9.45 -11.49
C ASP A 76 -15.57 -7.99 -11.71
N TYR A 77 -16.76 -7.56 -11.26
CA TYR A 77 -17.14 -6.14 -11.28
C TYR A 77 -16.12 -5.28 -10.50
N SER A 78 -15.80 -5.69 -9.27
CA SER A 78 -14.83 -4.98 -8.42
C SER A 78 -13.46 -4.92 -9.08
N ARG A 79 -12.95 -6.04 -9.63
CA ARG A 79 -11.71 -6.08 -10.40
C ARG A 79 -11.71 -5.08 -11.55
N ASP A 80 -12.80 -5.02 -12.31
CA ASP A 80 -12.89 -4.18 -13.49
C ASP A 80 -12.89 -2.68 -13.14
N GLN A 81 -13.54 -2.29 -12.02
CA GLN A 81 -13.48 -0.91 -11.51
C GLN A 81 -12.05 -0.55 -11.07
N ILE A 82 -11.39 -1.43 -10.30
CA ILE A 82 -10.00 -1.25 -9.89
C ILE A 82 -9.08 -1.11 -11.12
N ALA A 83 -9.25 -1.98 -12.11
CA ALA A 83 -8.48 -1.93 -13.34
C ALA A 83 -8.73 -0.63 -14.12
N ALA A 84 -9.97 -0.18 -14.20
CA ALA A 84 -10.33 1.07 -14.88
C ALA A 84 -9.66 2.27 -14.21
N PHE A 85 -9.78 2.38 -12.89
CA PHE A 85 -9.14 3.47 -12.14
C PHE A 85 -7.61 3.43 -12.26
N ALA A 86 -7.01 2.26 -12.12
CA ALA A 86 -5.57 2.06 -12.29
C ALA A 86 -5.07 2.45 -13.69
N ARG A 87 -5.86 2.20 -14.77
CA ARG A 87 -5.54 2.67 -16.13
C ARG A 87 -5.52 4.19 -16.22
N HIS A 88 -6.46 4.89 -15.57
CA HIS A 88 -6.44 6.35 -15.52
C HIS A 88 -5.21 6.86 -14.78
N GLN A 89 -4.83 6.25 -13.65
CA GLN A 89 -3.59 6.56 -12.96
C GLN A 89 -2.37 6.32 -13.87
N ARG A 90 -2.34 5.20 -14.61
CA ARG A 90 -1.24 4.89 -15.54
C ARG A 90 -1.14 5.93 -16.68
N ALA A 91 -2.26 6.41 -17.18
CA ALA A 91 -2.32 7.43 -18.22
C ALA A 91 -1.89 8.82 -17.72
N SER A 92 -1.93 9.09 -16.42
CA SER A 92 -1.53 10.37 -15.83
C SER A 92 -0.01 10.57 -15.74
N ILE A 93 0.78 9.52 -15.98
CA ILE A 93 2.26 9.57 -15.96
C ILE A 93 2.79 9.24 -17.35
N THR A 94 3.76 10.05 -17.82
CA THR A 94 4.29 9.96 -19.18
C THR A 94 5.82 9.92 -19.21
N GLU A 95 6.35 9.28 -20.25
CA GLU A 95 7.76 9.39 -20.62
C GLU A 95 7.98 10.69 -21.39
N PHE A 96 9.20 11.22 -21.36
CA PHE A 96 9.57 12.36 -22.18
C PHE A 96 11.04 12.28 -22.63
N GLU A 97 11.36 12.93 -23.75
CA GLU A 97 12.69 13.31 -24.16
C GLU A 97 12.68 14.81 -24.48
N VAL A 98 13.64 15.55 -23.99
CA VAL A 98 13.79 16.98 -24.20
C VAL A 98 15.23 17.33 -24.56
N GLU A 99 15.41 18.23 -25.52
CA GLU A 99 16.67 18.82 -25.86
C GLU A 99 16.84 20.16 -25.13
N LEU A 100 17.55 20.14 -23.98
CA LEU A 100 17.73 21.34 -23.15
C LEU A 100 18.76 22.33 -23.74
N GLN A 101 19.72 21.81 -24.47
CA GLN A 101 20.73 22.56 -25.21
C GLN A 101 20.98 21.82 -26.51
N GLU A 102 21.42 22.50 -27.54
CA GLU A 102 21.73 21.89 -28.82
C GLU A 102 22.62 20.64 -28.66
N GLY A 103 22.13 19.50 -29.09
CA GLY A 103 22.80 18.21 -29.01
C GLY A 103 22.86 17.57 -27.62
N VAL A 104 22.15 18.12 -26.60
CA VAL A 104 21.99 17.53 -25.26
C VAL A 104 20.54 17.06 -25.09
N ARG A 105 20.28 15.78 -25.28
CA ARG A 105 18.97 15.16 -25.09
C ARG A 105 18.92 14.38 -23.79
N LEU A 106 17.93 14.70 -22.97
CA LEU A 106 17.66 14.07 -21.69
C LEU A 106 16.26 13.46 -21.71
N GLY A 107 16.13 12.26 -21.17
CA GLY A 107 14.83 11.61 -21.15
C GLY A 107 14.54 10.87 -19.86
N GLN A 108 13.26 10.63 -19.65
CA GLN A 108 12.73 9.82 -18.56
C GLN A 108 11.97 8.65 -19.13
N ARG A 109 12.20 7.46 -18.59
CA ARG A 109 11.45 6.25 -18.90
C ARG A 109 10.73 5.71 -17.69
N LEU A 110 9.61 5.06 -17.95
CA LEU A 110 8.75 4.44 -16.96
C LEU A 110 8.80 2.92 -17.14
N ILE A 111 9.65 2.27 -16.32
CA ILE A 111 9.92 0.84 -16.44
C ILE A 111 9.29 0.12 -15.25
N PRO A 112 8.30 -0.78 -15.46
CA PRO A 112 7.76 -1.60 -14.40
C PRO A 112 8.84 -2.45 -13.72
N VAL A 113 8.65 -2.79 -12.45
CA VAL A 113 9.44 -3.85 -11.81
C VAL A 113 9.15 -5.18 -12.50
N ASP A 114 10.12 -6.10 -12.51
CA ASP A 114 9.97 -7.35 -13.24
C ASP A 114 9.05 -8.35 -12.52
N SER A 115 9.11 -8.37 -11.19
CA SER A 115 8.36 -9.32 -10.37
C SER A 115 7.83 -8.73 -9.06
N VAL A 116 6.61 -9.12 -8.70
CA VAL A 116 5.92 -8.68 -7.49
C VAL A 116 5.39 -9.90 -6.72
N GLY A 117 5.56 -9.88 -5.41
CA GLY A 117 4.91 -10.78 -4.48
C GLY A 117 3.74 -10.08 -3.78
N ALA A 118 2.52 -10.48 -4.11
CA ALA A 118 1.31 -9.98 -3.47
C ALA A 118 0.99 -10.84 -2.24
N TYR A 119 1.13 -10.25 -1.05
CA TYR A 119 0.67 -10.86 0.19
C TYR A 119 -0.81 -10.52 0.40
N VAL A 120 -1.66 -11.54 0.44
CA VAL A 120 -3.11 -11.42 0.62
C VAL A 120 -3.47 -11.98 1.99
N PRO A 121 -3.89 -11.14 2.95
CA PRO A 121 -4.27 -11.63 4.28
C PRO A 121 -5.49 -12.56 4.22
N GLY A 122 -5.54 -13.54 5.13
CA GLY A 122 -6.63 -14.54 5.18
C GLY A 122 -6.88 -15.05 6.60
N GLY A 123 -6.36 -14.37 7.64
CA GLY A 123 -6.45 -14.85 9.02
C GLY A 123 -7.85 -14.72 9.63
N ARG A 124 -8.24 -13.51 10.04
CA ARG A 124 -9.54 -13.26 10.67
C ARG A 124 -10.67 -13.27 9.65
N TYR A 125 -10.46 -12.63 8.49
CA TYR A 125 -11.42 -12.52 7.40
C TYR A 125 -10.75 -12.87 6.06
N PRO A 126 -11.49 -13.49 5.10
CA PRO A 126 -10.99 -13.65 3.74
C PRO A 126 -11.01 -12.30 3.01
N LEU A 127 -9.84 -11.66 2.86
CA LEU A 127 -9.75 -10.34 2.26
C LEU A 127 -9.67 -10.40 0.73
N VAL A 128 -10.81 -10.72 0.10
CA VAL A 128 -10.95 -10.84 -1.36
C VAL A 128 -10.51 -9.58 -2.09
N ALA A 129 -10.92 -8.41 -1.61
CA ALA A 129 -10.57 -7.14 -2.22
C ALA A 129 -9.05 -6.86 -2.20
N SER A 130 -8.31 -7.30 -1.17
CA SER A 130 -6.85 -7.12 -1.11
C SER A 130 -6.12 -7.88 -2.23
N ALA A 131 -6.65 -9.03 -2.67
CA ALA A 131 -6.12 -9.73 -3.84
C ALA A 131 -6.32 -8.89 -5.11
N LEU A 132 -7.52 -8.34 -5.31
CA LEU A 132 -7.83 -7.49 -6.46
C LEU A 132 -6.97 -6.22 -6.47
N MET A 133 -6.88 -5.53 -5.32
CA MET A 133 -6.16 -4.26 -5.19
C MET A 133 -4.66 -4.40 -5.46
N SER A 134 -4.02 -5.46 -4.97
CA SER A 134 -2.58 -5.67 -5.15
C SER A 134 -2.25 -6.18 -6.54
N ILE A 135 -2.95 -7.22 -7.01
CA ILE A 135 -2.58 -7.95 -8.22
C ILE A 135 -3.01 -7.18 -9.48
N THR A 136 -4.28 -6.72 -9.53
CA THR A 136 -4.79 -5.97 -10.69
C THR A 136 -3.97 -4.69 -10.92
N THR A 137 -3.66 -3.94 -9.85
CA THR A 137 -2.87 -2.71 -9.98
C THR A 137 -1.46 -2.99 -10.50
N ALA A 138 -0.81 -4.07 -10.03
CA ALA A 138 0.49 -4.51 -10.54
C ALA A 138 0.43 -4.90 -12.02
N LYS A 139 -0.61 -5.64 -12.44
CA LYS A 139 -0.79 -6.03 -13.84
C LYS A 139 -1.05 -4.82 -14.75
N VAL A 140 -1.87 -3.88 -14.33
CA VAL A 140 -2.11 -2.62 -15.08
C VAL A 140 -0.85 -1.78 -15.18
N ALA A 141 0.00 -1.77 -14.14
CA ALA A 141 1.31 -1.11 -14.20
C ALA A 141 2.29 -1.76 -15.21
N GLY A 142 2.02 -2.99 -15.66
CA GLY A 142 2.84 -3.72 -16.62
C GLY A 142 3.85 -4.69 -15.99
N VAL A 143 3.66 -5.07 -14.72
CA VAL A 143 4.49 -6.10 -14.06
C VAL A 143 4.32 -7.43 -14.76
N ARG A 144 5.43 -8.03 -15.21
CA ARG A 144 5.40 -9.25 -15.99
C ARG A 144 5.01 -10.47 -15.17
N ARG A 145 5.52 -10.56 -13.93
CA ARG A 145 5.30 -11.69 -13.05
C ARG A 145 4.76 -11.24 -11.69
N VAL A 146 3.56 -11.70 -11.35
CA VAL A 146 2.93 -11.47 -10.05
C VAL A 146 2.66 -12.81 -9.38
N ILE A 147 3.34 -13.10 -8.30
CA ILE A 147 3.03 -14.24 -7.44
C ILE A 147 2.14 -13.78 -6.29
N ALA A 148 1.22 -14.63 -5.85
CA ALA A 148 0.33 -14.32 -4.74
C ALA A 148 0.48 -15.36 -3.63
N CYS A 149 0.61 -14.88 -2.39
CA CYS A 149 0.63 -15.72 -1.18
C CYS A 149 -0.54 -15.36 -0.28
N SER A 150 -1.24 -16.38 0.23
CA SER A 150 -2.27 -16.22 1.26
C SER A 150 -2.19 -17.39 2.25
N PRO A 151 -2.40 -17.14 3.56
CA PRO A 151 -2.43 -18.21 4.54
C PRO A 151 -3.55 -19.20 4.26
N PRO A 152 -3.44 -20.43 4.80
CA PRO A 152 -4.57 -21.35 4.81
C PRO A 152 -5.71 -20.78 5.67
N SER A 153 -6.94 -21.14 5.33
CA SER A 153 -8.10 -20.82 6.15
C SER A 153 -7.98 -21.48 7.53
N PRO A 154 -8.26 -20.73 8.62
CA PRO A 154 -8.23 -21.32 9.97
C PRO A 154 -9.16 -22.51 10.12
N PRO A 155 -8.83 -23.49 11.00
CA PRO A 155 -9.73 -24.58 11.31
C PRO A 155 -11.10 -24.10 11.80
N GLY A 156 -12.18 -24.75 11.36
CA GLY A 156 -13.54 -24.39 11.75
C GLY A 156 -14.19 -23.23 10.96
N THR A 157 -13.49 -22.70 9.96
CA THR A 157 -14.05 -21.72 9.02
C THR A 157 -14.88 -22.38 7.91
N ALA A 158 -15.53 -21.56 7.08
CA ALA A 158 -16.35 -22.02 5.94
C ALA A 158 -15.56 -22.76 4.83
N ASN A 159 -14.26 -23.00 5.00
CA ASN A 159 -13.44 -23.80 4.09
C ASN A 159 -12.96 -25.11 4.76
N PRO A 160 -13.84 -26.14 4.88
CA PRO A 160 -13.51 -27.38 5.57
C PRO A 160 -12.38 -28.19 4.92
N GLY A 161 -12.04 -27.92 3.66
CA GLY A 161 -10.94 -28.54 2.93
C GLY A 161 -9.56 -27.95 3.27
N GLY A 162 -9.49 -26.89 4.08
CA GLY A 162 -8.27 -26.13 4.31
C GLY A 162 -7.80 -25.37 3.06
N GLY A 163 -6.59 -24.80 3.11
CA GLY A 163 -6.04 -24.03 2.00
C GLY A 163 -6.63 -22.62 1.90
N ILE A 164 -6.46 -21.96 0.76
CA ILE A 164 -6.93 -20.59 0.52
C ILE A 164 -8.46 -20.59 0.42
N TYR A 165 -9.09 -19.59 1.02
CA TYR A 165 -10.53 -19.39 0.90
C TYR A 165 -10.95 -19.26 -0.58
N PRO A 166 -11.98 -19.98 -1.06
CA PRO A 166 -12.31 -20.09 -2.48
C PRO A 166 -12.50 -18.73 -3.18
N ALA A 167 -13.23 -17.79 -2.57
CA ALA A 167 -13.45 -16.46 -3.15
C ALA A 167 -12.15 -15.65 -3.25
N THR A 168 -11.23 -15.77 -2.26
CA THR A 168 -9.90 -15.15 -2.33
C THR A 168 -9.06 -15.77 -3.42
N LEU A 169 -9.09 -17.08 -3.56
CA LEU A 169 -8.41 -17.79 -4.67
C LEU A 169 -8.94 -17.35 -6.02
N TYR A 170 -10.27 -17.27 -6.17
CA TYR A 170 -10.89 -16.74 -7.38
C TYR A 170 -10.44 -15.33 -7.70
N ALA A 171 -10.41 -14.44 -6.71
CA ALA A 171 -9.94 -13.08 -6.88
C ALA A 171 -8.48 -13.00 -7.33
N MET A 172 -7.59 -13.85 -6.79
CA MET A 172 -6.19 -13.92 -7.22
C MET A 172 -6.09 -14.34 -8.70
N VAL A 173 -6.84 -15.36 -9.11
CA VAL A 173 -6.88 -15.86 -10.49
C VAL A 173 -7.44 -14.80 -11.42
N SER A 174 -8.60 -14.23 -11.07
CA SER A 174 -9.31 -13.22 -11.85
C SER A 174 -8.46 -11.93 -12.02
N ALA A 175 -7.73 -11.54 -10.98
CA ALA A 175 -6.81 -10.39 -11.02
C ALA A 175 -5.53 -10.64 -11.85
N GLY A 176 -5.25 -11.90 -12.21
CA GLY A 176 -4.13 -12.28 -13.09
C GLY A 176 -2.84 -12.66 -12.36
N ALA A 177 -2.92 -13.27 -11.16
CA ALA A 177 -1.75 -13.87 -10.53
C ALA A 177 -1.17 -14.99 -11.41
N ASP A 178 0.15 -14.97 -11.63
CA ASP A 178 0.83 -15.97 -12.45
C ASP A 178 1.09 -17.26 -11.67
N GLU A 179 1.29 -17.14 -10.36
CA GLU A 179 1.53 -18.26 -9.46
C GLU A 179 0.86 -17.97 -8.11
N ILE A 180 0.27 -18.99 -7.49
CA ILE A 180 -0.44 -18.86 -6.22
C ILE A 180 0.12 -19.86 -5.23
N PHE A 181 0.42 -19.36 -4.01
CA PHE A 181 0.98 -20.13 -2.91
C PHE A 181 0.08 -20.06 -1.68
N CYS A 182 -0.27 -21.21 -1.12
CA CYS A 182 -0.96 -21.28 0.16
C CYS A 182 0.06 -21.21 1.29
N LEU A 183 0.45 -20.00 1.65
CA LEU A 183 1.48 -19.70 2.66
C LEU A 183 1.23 -18.31 3.24
N GLY A 184 1.23 -18.20 4.57
CA GLY A 184 0.98 -16.96 5.29
C GLY A 184 2.18 -16.43 6.07
N GLY A 185 1.95 -15.36 6.82
CA GLY A 185 2.87 -14.81 7.82
C GLY A 185 4.19 -14.25 7.30
N VAL A 186 5.11 -14.05 8.24
CA VAL A 186 6.47 -13.56 7.98
C VAL A 186 7.25 -14.52 7.08
N GLN A 187 7.03 -15.82 7.25
CA GLN A 187 7.70 -16.86 6.43
C GLN A 187 7.34 -16.77 4.96
N ALA A 188 6.13 -16.30 4.59
CA ALA A 188 5.75 -16.04 3.20
C ALA A 188 6.53 -14.85 2.61
N LEU A 189 6.63 -13.74 3.38
CA LEU A 189 7.40 -12.57 2.98
C LEU A 189 8.89 -12.91 2.85
N ALA A 190 9.43 -13.68 3.79
CA ALA A 190 10.81 -14.15 3.75
C ALA A 190 11.09 -15.01 2.50
N ALA A 191 10.21 -15.99 2.22
CA ALA A 191 10.33 -16.85 1.06
C ALA A 191 10.29 -16.05 -0.26
N MET A 192 9.38 -15.11 -0.39
CA MET A 192 9.31 -14.21 -1.55
C MET A 192 10.56 -13.32 -1.66
N THR A 193 11.10 -12.85 -0.54
CA THR A 193 12.26 -11.95 -0.50
C THR A 193 13.58 -12.64 -0.86
N TYR A 194 13.83 -13.77 -0.24
CA TYR A 194 15.13 -14.46 -0.39
C TYR A 194 15.12 -15.53 -1.47
N GLY A 195 13.94 -16.02 -1.84
CA GLY A 195 13.76 -17.20 -2.70
C GLY A 195 13.93 -18.49 -1.90
N THR A 196 13.23 -19.54 -2.34
CA THR A 196 13.37 -20.92 -1.88
C THR A 196 13.34 -21.84 -3.08
N GLU A 197 13.42 -23.15 -2.84
CA GLU A 197 13.33 -24.15 -3.93
C GLU A 197 11.99 -24.06 -4.66
N SER A 198 10.90 -23.72 -3.98
CA SER A 198 9.54 -23.67 -4.53
C SER A 198 9.06 -22.26 -4.87
N ILE A 199 9.58 -21.23 -4.20
CA ILE A 199 9.15 -19.83 -4.33
C ILE A 199 10.32 -18.99 -4.87
N PRO A 200 10.31 -18.63 -6.17
CA PRO A 200 11.35 -17.80 -6.72
C PRO A 200 11.34 -16.39 -6.13
N ARG A 201 12.55 -15.85 -5.91
CA ARG A 201 12.73 -14.46 -5.43
C ARG A 201 12.01 -13.46 -6.32
N ILE A 202 11.50 -12.39 -5.67
CA ILE A 202 10.80 -11.28 -6.34
C ILE A 202 11.53 -9.96 -6.07
N ASP A 203 11.15 -8.89 -6.82
CA ASP A 203 11.77 -7.57 -6.70
C ASP A 203 11.03 -6.66 -5.71
N MET A 204 9.73 -6.89 -5.51
CA MET A 204 8.90 -6.05 -4.65
C MET A 204 7.79 -6.85 -3.97
N VAL A 205 7.61 -6.65 -2.65
CA VAL A 205 6.49 -7.19 -1.86
C VAL A 205 5.42 -6.12 -1.70
N VAL A 206 4.15 -6.50 -1.91
CA VAL A 206 2.99 -5.62 -1.70
C VAL A 206 1.89 -6.34 -0.92
N GLY A 207 1.00 -5.58 -0.33
CA GLY A 207 -0.16 -6.07 0.39
C GLY A 207 -0.19 -5.65 1.86
N PRO A 208 -1.40 -5.52 2.45
CA PRO A 208 -1.59 -5.20 3.85
C PRO A 208 -1.35 -6.43 4.73
N GLY A 209 -1.25 -6.22 6.03
CA GLY A 209 -1.14 -7.31 7.00
C GLY A 209 -1.15 -6.82 8.45
N ASN A 210 -0.99 -7.75 9.37
CA ASN A 210 -0.88 -7.44 10.80
C ASN A 210 0.50 -6.81 11.14
N GLN A 211 0.70 -6.47 12.41
CA GLN A 211 1.94 -5.86 12.89
C GLN A 211 3.22 -6.65 12.54
N TYR A 212 3.16 -8.00 12.49
CA TYR A 212 4.30 -8.84 12.10
C TYR A 212 4.60 -8.72 10.61
N VAL A 213 3.57 -8.65 9.76
CA VAL A 213 3.73 -8.42 8.31
C VAL A 213 4.28 -7.03 8.04
N ALA A 214 3.78 -6.00 8.73
CA ALA A 214 4.29 -4.63 8.63
C ALA A 214 5.75 -4.54 9.05
N GLU A 215 6.12 -5.19 10.17
CA GLU A 215 7.50 -5.24 10.64
C GLU A 215 8.41 -6.05 9.70
N ALA A 216 7.93 -7.16 9.14
CA ALA A 216 8.67 -7.91 8.13
C ALA A 216 8.96 -7.04 6.90
N LYS A 217 7.96 -6.31 6.39
CA LYS A 217 8.15 -5.36 5.29
C LYS A 217 9.20 -4.30 5.63
N ARG A 218 9.21 -3.79 6.85
CA ARG A 218 10.21 -2.83 7.33
C ARG A 218 11.63 -3.41 7.30
N GLN A 219 11.81 -4.67 7.71
CA GLN A 219 13.13 -5.31 7.76
C GLN A 219 13.64 -5.78 6.40
N ILE A 220 12.75 -6.15 5.47
CA ILE A 220 13.16 -6.57 4.12
C ILE A 220 13.34 -5.40 3.15
N PHE A 221 12.87 -4.20 3.51
CA PHE A 221 13.05 -3.01 2.68
C PHE A 221 14.53 -2.73 2.43
N GLY A 222 14.90 -2.56 1.15
CA GLY A 222 16.28 -2.44 0.71
C GLY A 222 16.86 -3.76 0.16
N VAL A 223 16.37 -4.92 0.60
CA VAL A 223 16.63 -6.21 -0.06
C VAL A 223 15.68 -6.39 -1.25
N VAL A 224 14.42 -6.02 -1.04
CA VAL A 224 13.36 -5.89 -2.06
C VAL A 224 12.62 -4.58 -1.87
N GLY A 225 11.90 -4.12 -2.88
CA GLY A 225 10.97 -3.01 -2.75
C GLY A 225 9.75 -3.38 -1.90
N ILE A 226 9.09 -2.38 -1.34
CA ILE A 226 7.78 -2.52 -0.71
C ILE A 226 6.83 -1.44 -1.20
N ASP A 227 5.52 -1.68 -1.10
CA ASP A 227 4.49 -0.67 -1.39
C ASP A 227 4.52 0.48 -0.38
N LEU A 228 4.24 0.15 0.90
CA LEU A 228 4.24 1.06 2.04
C LEU A 228 4.23 0.25 3.35
N LEU A 229 4.38 0.93 4.48
CA LEU A 229 4.19 0.37 5.80
C LEU A 229 2.77 0.69 6.26
N ALA A 230 1.95 -0.33 6.46
CA ALA A 230 0.60 -0.23 7.01
C ALA A 230 0.52 -0.99 8.33
N GLY A 231 0.10 -0.32 9.38
CA GLY A 231 -0.23 -0.90 10.68
C GLY A 231 -1.75 -1.10 10.84
N PRO A 232 -2.29 -0.98 12.06
CA PRO A 232 -3.73 -1.03 12.29
C PRO A 232 -4.45 0.03 11.46
N THR A 233 -5.54 -0.36 10.82
CA THR A 233 -6.36 0.55 10.03
C THR A 233 -7.06 1.58 10.90
N GLU A 234 -7.29 2.78 10.38
CA GLU A 234 -7.83 3.93 11.10
C GLU A 234 -8.78 4.74 10.24
N ILE A 235 -9.76 5.40 10.87
CA ILE A 235 -10.67 6.35 10.24
C ILE A 235 -10.72 7.66 11.04
N LEU A 236 -10.81 8.77 10.30
CA LEU A 236 -11.17 10.07 10.85
C LEU A 236 -12.32 10.64 10.04
N VAL A 237 -13.39 11.06 10.71
CA VAL A 237 -14.54 11.74 10.11
C VAL A 237 -14.53 13.20 10.54
N ILE A 238 -14.66 14.13 9.60
CA ILE A 238 -14.98 15.53 9.87
C ILE A 238 -16.46 15.72 9.58
N ALA A 239 -17.24 16.19 10.57
CA ALA A 239 -18.67 16.38 10.39
C ALA A 239 -19.16 17.65 11.09
N ASP A 240 -20.11 18.37 10.48
CA ASP A 240 -20.82 19.50 11.07
C ASP A 240 -22.26 19.14 11.47
N GLU A 241 -23.06 20.12 11.87
CA GLU A 241 -24.44 19.88 12.31
C GLU A 241 -25.40 19.42 11.21
N THR A 242 -24.96 19.37 9.94
CA THR A 242 -25.78 18.89 8.82
C THR A 242 -25.66 17.38 8.60
N ALA A 243 -24.61 16.74 9.14
CA ALA A 243 -24.40 15.32 9.04
C ALA A 243 -25.42 14.49 9.85
N ASP A 244 -25.77 13.29 9.33
CA ASP A 244 -26.60 12.34 10.07
C ASP A 244 -25.76 11.57 11.10
N PRO A 245 -26.05 11.71 12.42
CA PRO A 245 -25.31 10.98 13.46
C PRO A 245 -25.39 9.45 13.32
N VAL A 246 -26.43 8.92 12.66
CA VAL A 246 -26.58 7.49 12.42
C VAL A 246 -25.53 7.00 11.41
N VAL A 247 -25.31 7.78 10.34
CA VAL A 247 -24.33 7.48 9.28
C VAL A 247 -22.92 7.62 9.85
N VAL A 248 -22.59 8.74 10.50
CA VAL A 248 -21.27 8.96 11.11
C VAL A 248 -20.91 7.84 12.09
N ALA A 249 -21.85 7.43 12.95
CA ALA A 249 -21.62 6.34 13.89
C ALA A 249 -21.38 4.99 13.16
N CYS A 250 -22.14 4.73 12.08
CA CYS A 250 -21.99 3.52 11.28
C CYS A 250 -20.60 3.44 10.64
N ASP A 251 -20.09 4.55 10.06
CA ASP A 251 -18.78 4.59 9.42
C ASP A 251 -17.63 4.41 10.44
N LEU A 252 -17.72 5.08 11.60
CA LEU A 252 -16.76 4.89 12.70
C LEU A 252 -16.71 3.44 13.19
N LEU A 253 -17.85 2.80 13.38
CA LEU A 253 -17.95 1.42 13.85
C LEU A 253 -17.56 0.41 12.76
N GLY A 254 -17.87 0.71 11.50
CA GLY A 254 -17.43 -0.09 10.36
C GLY A 254 -15.92 -0.21 10.27
N GLN A 255 -15.18 0.83 10.65
CA GLN A 255 -13.72 0.76 10.72
C GLN A 255 -13.22 0.06 11.99
N ALA A 256 -13.92 0.26 13.11
CA ALA A 256 -13.56 -0.35 14.39
C ALA A 256 -13.59 -1.90 14.38
N GLU A 257 -14.37 -2.52 13.48
CA GLU A 257 -14.44 -3.99 13.37
C GLU A 257 -13.16 -4.67 12.87
N HIS A 258 -12.25 -3.92 12.23
CA HIS A 258 -11.01 -4.49 11.69
C HIS A 258 -10.06 -5.02 12.77
N GLY A 259 -10.04 -4.40 13.94
CA GLY A 259 -9.20 -4.86 15.04
C GLY A 259 -9.31 -4.03 16.32
N PRO A 260 -8.94 -4.58 17.48
CA PRO A 260 -9.08 -3.90 18.77
C PRO A 260 -8.18 -2.66 18.92
N THR A 261 -7.24 -2.47 18.00
CA THR A 261 -6.31 -1.34 17.98
C THR A 261 -6.61 -0.30 16.90
N SER A 262 -7.76 -0.43 16.19
CA SER A 262 -8.18 0.49 15.12
C SER A 262 -8.72 1.80 15.70
N PRO A 263 -8.09 2.96 15.44
CA PRO A 263 -8.63 4.25 15.82
C PRO A 263 -9.87 4.61 15.00
N ALA A 264 -10.88 5.19 15.65
CA ALA A 264 -12.07 5.75 15.03
C ALA A 264 -12.34 7.13 15.63
N ILE A 265 -12.12 8.18 14.83
CA ILE A 265 -12.04 9.57 15.32
C ILE A 265 -13.11 10.42 14.65
N LEU A 266 -13.89 11.15 15.42
CA LEU A 266 -14.76 12.21 14.95
C LEU A 266 -14.18 13.58 15.33
N ILE A 267 -14.00 14.45 14.35
CA ILE A 267 -13.80 15.88 14.56
C ILE A 267 -15.06 16.60 14.15
N THR A 268 -15.68 17.35 15.06
CA THR A 268 -16.93 18.04 14.77
C THR A 268 -16.94 19.48 15.26
N LEU A 269 -17.69 20.33 14.55
CA LEU A 269 -17.97 21.71 14.96
C LEU A 269 -19.24 21.81 15.82
N SER A 270 -19.99 20.70 15.96
CA SER A 270 -21.27 20.66 16.67
C SER A 270 -21.23 19.71 17.87
N ARG A 271 -21.25 20.28 19.08
CA ARG A 271 -21.40 19.48 20.31
C ARG A 271 -22.62 18.56 20.27
N LYS A 272 -23.74 19.08 19.75
CA LYS A 272 -24.99 18.33 19.63
C LYS A 272 -24.79 17.10 18.74
N LEU A 273 -24.08 17.24 17.61
CA LEU A 273 -23.76 16.11 16.74
C LEU A 273 -22.84 15.11 17.46
N GLY A 274 -21.76 15.58 18.10
CA GLY A 274 -20.83 14.70 18.82
C GLY A 274 -21.51 13.85 19.88
N GLU A 275 -22.40 14.45 20.69
CA GLU A 275 -23.20 13.74 21.69
C GLU A 275 -24.21 12.76 21.07
N ALA A 276 -24.81 13.12 19.92
CA ALA A 276 -25.71 12.23 19.19
C ALA A 276 -24.98 11.03 18.61
N VAL A 277 -23.78 11.23 18.02
CA VAL A 277 -22.92 10.15 17.50
C VAL A 277 -22.52 9.18 18.61
N LEU A 278 -22.16 9.67 19.80
CA LEU A 278 -21.86 8.79 20.94
C LEU A 278 -23.03 7.89 21.30
N LYS A 279 -24.25 8.44 21.35
CA LYS A 279 -25.48 7.65 21.62
C LYS A 279 -25.76 6.64 20.51
N GLU A 280 -25.53 7.05 19.26
CA GLU A 280 -25.70 6.15 18.10
C GLU A 280 -24.66 5.03 18.11
N CYS A 281 -23.42 5.26 18.45
CA CYS A 281 -22.41 4.21 18.65
C CYS A 281 -22.84 3.19 19.71
N GLU A 282 -23.35 3.67 20.87
CA GLU A 282 -23.87 2.79 21.92
C GLU A 282 -25.07 1.95 21.44
N ARG A 283 -25.95 2.54 20.63
CA ARG A 283 -27.13 1.89 20.08
C ARG A 283 -26.77 0.84 19.00
N GLN A 284 -25.81 1.16 18.13
CA GLN A 284 -25.47 0.31 16.97
C GLN A 284 -24.52 -0.83 17.33
N LEU A 285 -23.55 -0.63 18.25
CA LEU A 285 -22.58 -1.64 18.66
C LEU A 285 -23.18 -3.02 18.96
N PRO A 286 -24.25 -3.18 19.78
CA PRO A 286 -24.83 -4.49 20.09
C PRO A 286 -25.52 -5.16 18.88
N LEU A 287 -25.77 -4.42 17.80
CA LEU A 287 -26.41 -4.94 16.59
C LEU A 287 -25.41 -5.52 15.57
N LEU A 288 -24.12 -5.26 15.76
CA LEU A 288 -23.08 -5.74 14.86
C LEU A 288 -22.74 -7.21 15.12
N GLY A 289 -22.60 -7.99 14.06
CA GLY A 289 -22.07 -9.35 14.15
C GLY A 289 -20.62 -9.40 14.67
N THR A 290 -19.90 -8.31 14.52
CA THR A 290 -18.50 -8.09 14.94
C THR A 290 -18.38 -7.27 16.23
N GLN A 291 -19.48 -7.14 17.00
CA GLN A 291 -19.63 -6.26 18.15
C GLN A 291 -18.49 -6.35 19.17
N GLU A 292 -17.94 -7.54 19.41
CA GLU A 292 -16.90 -7.73 20.43
C GLU A 292 -15.62 -6.98 20.05
N VAL A 293 -15.19 -7.09 18.80
CA VAL A 293 -13.98 -6.42 18.29
C VAL A 293 -14.21 -4.92 18.15
N ALA A 294 -15.34 -4.52 17.55
CA ALA A 294 -15.67 -3.11 17.35
C ALA A 294 -15.80 -2.37 18.68
N ARG A 295 -16.38 -3.00 19.71
CA ARG A 295 -16.47 -2.44 21.06
C ARG A 295 -15.10 -2.21 21.68
N GLN A 296 -14.21 -3.21 21.63
CA GLN A 296 -12.86 -3.07 22.17
C GLN A 296 -12.10 -1.91 21.50
N ALA A 297 -12.21 -1.81 20.17
CA ALA A 297 -11.58 -0.72 19.40
C ALA A 297 -12.17 0.64 19.79
N TRP A 298 -13.51 0.78 19.80
CA TRP A 298 -14.19 2.03 20.10
C TRP A 298 -13.96 2.51 21.55
N GLU A 299 -14.00 1.61 22.54
CA GLU A 299 -13.72 1.94 23.92
C GLU A 299 -12.29 2.43 24.14
N ALA A 300 -11.31 1.74 23.54
CA ALA A 300 -9.89 2.04 23.71
C ALA A 300 -9.41 3.21 22.84
N ASN A 301 -9.82 3.28 21.57
CA ASN A 301 -9.22 4.17 20.57
C ASN A 301 -10.24 5.11 19.89
N GLY A 302 -11.52 5.08 20.29
CA GLY A 302 -12.52 6.01 19.79
C GLY A 302 -12.34 7.41 20.38
N GLU A 303 -12.37 8.45 19.53
CA GLU A 303 -12.31 9.86 19.96
C GLU A 303 -13.44 10.67 19.36
N VAL A 304 -13.95 11.64 20.14
CA VAL A 304 -14.86 12.69 19.65
C VAL A 304 -14.30 14.04 20.09
N ILE A 305 -13.90 14.84 19.12
CA ILE A 305 -13.17 16.09 19.29
C ILE A 305 -14.03 17.25 18.79
N LEU A 306 -14.32 18.20 19.65
CA LEU A 306 -15.00 19.45 19.30
C LEU A 306 -13.95 20.51 18.96
N VAL A 307 -14.19 21.23 17.86
CA VAL A 307 -13.36 22.33 17.38
C VAL A 307 -14.21 23.57 17.09
N ASP A 308 -13.58 24.75 17.06
CA ASP A 308 -14.29 26.02 16.94
C ASP A 308 -14.49 26.48 15.48
N SER A 309 -13.77 25.90 14.50
CA SER A 309 -13.86 26.30 13.09
C SER A 309 -13.43 25.19 12.12
N GLU A 310 -13.84 25.35 10.84
CA GLU A 310 -13.45 24.47 9.74
C GLU A 310 -11.93 24.42 9.56
N GLU A 311 -11.23 25.56 9.72
CA GLU A 311 -9.76 25.61 9.63
C GLU A 311 -9.09 24.83 10.75
N GLU A 312 -9.69 24.82 11.94
CA GLU A 312 -9.17 24.02 13.05
C GLU A 312 -9.43 22.53 12.82
N ALA A 313 -10.60 22.17 12.27
CA ALA A 313 -10.92 20.80 11.86
C ALA A 313 -9.92 20.29 10.83
N ALA A 314 -9.68 21.04 9.76
CA ALA A 314 -8.74 20.67 8.71
C ALA A 314 -7.31 20.53 9.25
N ARG A 315 -6.84 21.48 10.08
CA ARG A 315 -5.52 21.35 10.73
C ARG A 315 -5.41 20.13 11.62
N ALA A 316 -6.47 19.85 12.41
CA ALA A 316 -6.49 18.67 13.25
C ALA A 316 -6.43 17.39 12.45
N ALA A 317 -7.21 17.26 11.37
CA ALA A 317 -7.18 16.13 10.49
C ALA A 317 -5.79 15.94 9.83
N ASP A 318 -5.17 17.02 9.32
CA ASP A 318 -3.83 16.98 8.76
C ASP A 318 -2.74 16.60 9.80
N GLU A 319 -2.92 16.92 11.06
CA GLU A 319 -2.03 16.48 12.15
C GLU A 319 -2.18 14.98 12.46
N TYR A 320 -3.41 14.46 12.42
CA TYR A 320 -3.67 13.02 12.52
C TYR A 320 -3.13 12.28 11.29
N ALA A 321 -3.24 12.90 10.12
CA ALA A 321 -2.84 12.31 8.85
C ALA A 321 -3.38 10.87 8.67
N PRO A 322 -4.70 10.68 8.72
CA PRO A 322 -5.31 9.37 8.82
C PRO A 322 -5.20 8.58 7.51
N GLU A 323 -5.37 7.27 7.63
CA GLU A 323 -5.53 6.36 6.50
C GLU A 323 -6.78 6.71 5.70
N HIS A 324 -7.94 6.71 6.37
CA HIS A 324 -9.22 7.06 5.79
C HIS A 324 -9.70 8.38 6.40
N LEU A 325 -10.04 9.33 5.55
CA LEU A 325 -10.59 10.62 5.96
C LEU A 325 -11.94 10.82 5.28
N GLU A 326 -13.01 10.91 6.06
CA GLU A 326 -14.34 11.25 5.57
C GLU A 326 -14.68 12.70 5.92
N VAL A 327 -15.40 13.37 5.02
CA VAL A 327 -15.93 14.72 5.21
C VAL A 327 -17.42 14.68 4.95
N GLN A 328 -18.21 14.97 6.00
CA GLN A 328 -19.67 14.98 5.98
C GLN A 328 -20.15 16.34 6.51
N THR A 329 -20.01 17.39 5.68
CA THR A 329 -20.26 18.79 6.07
C THR A 329 -21.03 19.52 4.98
N ARG A 330 -21.52 20.72 5.28
CA ARG A 330 -22.12 21.58 4.26
C ARG A 330 -21.12 22.13 3.25
N ASN A 331 -19.80 22.11 3.57
CA ASN A 331 -18.73 22.72 2.78
C ASN A 331 -17.69 21.68 2.32
N ASP A 332 -18.10 20.52 1.86
CA ASP A 332 -17.23 19.41 1.49
C ASP A 332 -16.15 19.78 0.48
N ASP A 333 -16.49 20.57 -0.55
CA ASP A 333 -15.54 21.05 -1.57
C ASP A 333 -14.46 21.96 -0.97
N TRP A 334 -14.79 22.71 0.09
CA TRP A 334 -13.80 23.53 0.78
C TRP A 334 -12.74 22.66 1.46
N TYR A 335 -13.14 21.53 2.09
CA TYR A 335 -12.23 20.57 2.67
C TYR A 335 -11.40 19.84 1.60
N LEU A 336 -12.02 19.40 0.50
CA LEU A 336 -11.32 18.78 -0.63
C LEU A 336 -10.19 19.68 -1.15
N GLY A 337 -10.36 20.98 -1.19
CA GLY A 337 -9.35 21.95 -1.63
C GLY A 337 -8.24 22.23 -0.58
N ARG A 338 -8.40 21.84 0.68
CA ARG A 338 -7.51 22.23 1.79
C ARG A 338 -6.78 21.10 2.45
N LEU A 339 -7.42 19.95 2.62
CA LEU A 339 -6.81 18.78 3.26
C LEU A 339 -5.63 18.26 2.45
N ARG A 340 -4.57 17.83 3.12
CA ARG A 340 -3.29 17.46 2.50
C ARG A 340 -2.77 16.10 2.93
N ASN A 341 -3.09 15.67 4.16
CA ASN A 341 -2.49 14.50 4.78
C ASN A 341 -3.55 13.41 5.04
N TYR A 342 -3.82 12.60 4.04
CA TYR A 342 -4.74 11.46 4.13
C TYR A 342 -4.30 10.35 3.17
N GLY A 343 -4.64 9.11 3.49
CA GLY A 343 -4.44 7.99 2.58
C GLY A 343 -5.48 8.00 1.46
N SER A 344 -6.76 8.10 1.83
CA SER A 344 -7.89 8.30 0.91
C SER A 344 -8.91 9.26 1.54
N LEU A 345 -9.52 10.12 0.71
CA LEU A 345 -10.53 11.10 1.11
C LEU A 345 -11.89 10.72 0.53
N PHE A 346 -12.90 10.69 1.39
CA PHE A 346 -14.29 10.40 1.07
C PHE A 346 -15.10 11.67 1.27
N VAL A 347 -15.79 12.13 0.25
CA VAL A 347 -16.43 13.44 0.22
C VAL A 347 -17.93 13.27 0.12
N GLY A 348 -18.65 13.78 1.13
CA GLY A 348 -20.10 13.67 1.25
C GLY A 348 -20.56 12.43 2.01
N GLU A 349 -21.74 12.54 2.61
CA GLU A 349 -22.39 11.47 3.39
C GLU A 349 -22.64 10.19 2.57
N GLU A 350 -22.81 10.34 1.25
CA GLU A 350 -23.02 9.22 0.34
C GLU A 350 -21.75 8.42 0.02
N SER A 351 -20.59 8.88 0.49
CA SER A 351 -19.30 8.29 0.20
C SER A 351 -18.71 7.66 1.46
N THR A 352 -18.66 6.33 1.52
CA THR A 352 -18.10 5.61 2.67
C THR A 352 -16.85 4.81 2.29
N VAL A 353 -15.98 4.55 3.28
CA VAL A 353 -14.80 3.68 3.16
C VAL A 353 -15.14 2.34 2.52
N ALA A 354 -16.24 1.71 2.94
CA ALA A 354 -16.64 0.39 2.46
C ALA A 354 -16.79 0.31 0.93
N TYR A 355 -17.24 1.37 0.26
CA TYR A 355 -17.39 1.38 -1.19
C TYR A 355 -16.03 1.36 -1.90
N SER A 356 -15.10 2.21 -1.49
CA SER A 356 -13.75 2.23 -2.05
C SER A 356 -13.01 0.93 -1.73
N ASP A 357 -13.09 0.49 -0.48
CA ASP A 357 -12.42 -0.72 -0.02
C ASP A 357 -12.78 -1.97 -0.80
N LYS A 358 -13.96 -2.01 -1.36
CA LYS A 358 -14.46 -3.22 -2.00
C LYS A 358 -14.56 -3.12 -3.52
N SER A 359 -14.98 -1.97 -4.09
CA SER A 359 -15.35 -2.00 -5.50
C SER A 359 -15.24 -0.71 -6.33
N LEU A 360 -14.99 0.48 -5.77
CA LEU A 360 -15.04 1.71 -6.59
C LEU A 360 -13.77 2.01 -7.39
N GLY A 361 -12.66 1.36 -7.09
CA GLY A 361 -11.43 1.51 -7.87
C GLY A 361 -10.22 2.11 -7.14
N PRO A 362 -10.32 3.18 -6.32
CA PRO A 362 -9.21 3.62 -5.49
C PRO A 362 -8.70 2.49 -4.61
N ASN A 363 -7.38 2.46 -4.38
CA ASN A 363 -6.77 1.34 -3.67
C ASN A 363 -6.90 1.51 -2.16
N HIS A 364 -7.28 0.44 -1.47
CA HIS A 364 -7.43 0.41 -0.02
C HIS A 364 -6.15 0.08 0.75
N ILE A 365 -5.05 -0.22 0.06
CA ILE A 365 -3.74 -0.41 0.70
C ILE A 365 -3.15 0.97 0.91
N LEU A 366 -3.38 1.52 2.08
CA LEU A 366 -3.16 2.92 2.40
C LEU A 366 -2.15 3.08 3.54
N PRO A 367 -1.50 4.25 3.67
CA PRO A 367 -0.57 4.52 4.75
C PRO A 367 -1.30 4.76 6.07
N THR A 368 -0.89 4.10 7.13
CA THR A 368 -1.39 4.26 8.50
C THR A 368 -0.38 4.95 9.40
N GLY A 369 -0.75 5.23 10.64
CA GLY A 369 0.18 5.73 11.65
C GLY A 369 0.84 7.04 11.23
N ARG A 370 0.08 7.96 10.64
CA ARG A 370 0.52 9.28 10.18
C ARG A 370 1.48 9.25 8.98
N ALA A 371 1.65 8.12 8.30
CA ALA A 371 2.52 8.03 7.13
C ALA A 371 1.91 8.76 5.91
N ALA A 372 0.63 9.08 5.93
CA ALA A 372 -0.04 9.90 4.91
C ALA A 372 0.57 11.31 4.75
N ARG A 373 1.43 11.76 5.68
CA ARG A 373 2.20 13.01 5.56
C ARG A 373 3.28 12.96 4.48
N TYR A 374 3.72 11.80 4.03
CA TYR A 374 4.81 11.67 3.07
C TYR A 374 4.56 10.62 1.97
N THR A 375 3.52 9.83 2.05
CA THR A 375 3.19 8.84 1.02
C THR A 375 1.68 8.69 0.87
N GLY A 376 1.22 8.40 -0.34
CA GLY A 376 -0.14 7.96 -0.61
C GLY A 376 -0.26 6.45 -0.61
N GLY A 377 -1.45 5.94 -0.93
CA GLY A 377 -1.75 4.52 -1.05
C GLY A 377 -1.02 3.82 -2.20
N LEU A 378 -1.28 2.52 -2.31
CA LEU A 378 -0.82 1.72 -3.43
C LEU A 378 -1.48 2.20 -4.73
N TRP A 379 -0.70 2.41 -5.75
CA TRP A 379 -1.13 2.82 -7.08
C TRP A 379 -0.13 2.32 -8.13
N VAL A 380 -0.46 2.46 -9.41
CA VAL A 380 0.39 1.96 -10.51
C VAL A 380 1.83 2.48 -10.44
N GLY A 381 2.05 3.71 -9.99
CA GLY A 381 3.37 4.31 -9.90
C GLY A 381 4.29 3.63 -8.88
N LYS A 382 3.77 2.93 -7.88
CA LYS A 382 4.59 2.15 -6.94
C LYS A 382 5.31 0.98 -7.63
N PHE A 383 4.74 0.45 -8.69
CA PHE A 383 5.29 -0.65 -9.48
C PHE A 383 6.19 -0.19 -10.63
N ILE A 384 6.35 1.13 -10.84
CA ILE A 384 7.06 1.71 -11.98
C ILE A 384 8.30 2.44 -11.51
N LYS A 385 9.45 2.00 -12.00
CA LYS A 385 10.73 2.70 -11.83
C LYS A 385 10.78 3.88 -12.79
N THR A 386 10.94 5.09 -12.26
CA THR A 386 11.26 6.27 -13.05
C THR A 386 12.76 6.33 -13.21
N VAL A 387 13.24 6.09 -14.43
CA VAL A 387 14.66 6.08 -14.76
C VAL A 387 14.98 7.12 -15.81
N THR A 388 16.19 7.66 -15.77
CA THR A 388 16.63 8.72 -16.70
C THR A 388 17.71 8.20 -17.63
N TYR A 389 17.82 8.81 -18.81
CA TYR A 389 18.94 8.64 -19.72
C TYR A 389 19.38 9.97 -20.30
N GLN A 390 20.62 9.99 -20.80
CA GLN A 390 21.20 11.14 -21.49
C GLN A 390 21.86 10.71 -22.79
N ARG A 391 21.76 11.55 -23.80
CA ARG A 391 22.43 11.40 -25.08
C ARG A 391 23.00 12.73 -25.52
N LEU A 392 24.30 12.78 -25.79
CA LEU A 392 25.00 13.98 -26.25
C LEU A 392 25.58 13.76 -27.64
N SER A 393 25.50 14.80 -28.46
CA SER A 393 26.33 14.88 -29.67
C SER A 393 27.79 15.09 -29.30
N ARG A 394 28.72 14.82 -30.23
CA ARG A 394 30.15 15.07 -30.00
C ARG A 394 30.43 16.56 -29.69
N SER A 395 29.78 17.47 -30.44
CA SER A 395 29.91 18.92 -30.25
C SER A 395 29.38 19.37 -28.88
N ALA A 396 28.21 18.84 -28.47
CA ALA A 396 27.64 19.10 -27.13
C ALA A 396 28.55 18.56 -26.03
N SER A 397 29.08 17.36 -26.18
CA SER A 397 30.04 16.78 -25.22
C SER A 397 31.30 17.64 -25.07
N ALA A 398 31.84 18.16 -26.18
CA ALA A 398 32.98 19.05 -26.14
C ALA A 398 32.70 20.41 -25.42
N ARG A 399 31.48 20.96 -25.64
CA ARG A 399 31.07 22.20 -24.97
C ARG A 399 30.86 22.05 -23.46
N VAL A 400 30.29 20.91 -23.04
CA VAL A 400 29.96 20.64 -21.62
C VAL A 400 31.19 20.20 -20.82
N ALA A 401 32.15 19.53 -21.45
CA ALA A 401 33.30 18.92 -20.79
C ALA A 401 34.14 19.88 -19.94
N PRO A 402 34.48 21.11 -20.38
CA PRO A 402 35.24 22.04 -19.53
C PRO A 402 34.52 22.47 -18.25
N ILE A 403 33.20 22.62 -18.32
CA ILE A 403 32.36 22.97 -17.16
C ILE A 403 32.38 21.82 -16.15
N VAL A 404 32.16 20.59 -16.63
CA VAL A 404 32.18 19.38 -15.79
C VAL A 404 33.56 19.17 -15.17
N ALA A 405 34.64 19.34 -15.96
CA ALA A 405 36.00 19.20 -15.47
C ALA A 405 36.30 20.19 -14.32
N ARG A 406 35.81 21.42 -14.42
CA ARG A 406 35.96 22.41 -13.35
C ARG A 406 35.22 22.09 -12.09
N ILE A 407 33.97 21.62 -12.20
CA ILE A 407 33.16 21.15 -11.03
C ILE A 407 33.89 19.99 -10.36
N CYS A 408 34.30 18.97 -11.13
CA CYS A 408 35.02 17.82 -10.58
C CYS A 408 36.34 18.23 -9.88
N GLU A 409 37.03 19.26 -10.39
CA GLU A 409 38.24 19.79 -9.75
C GLU A 409 37.93 20.46 -8.40
N ILE A 410 36.85 21.24 -8.32
CA ILE A 410 36.37 21.86 -7.07
C ILE A 410 36.03 20.77 -6.03
N GLU A 411 35.43 19.68 -6.47
CA GLU A 411 35.04 18.54 -5.61
C GLU A 411 36.24 17.60 -5.30
N GLY A 412 37.40 17.81 -5.93
CA GLY A 412 38.55 16.91 -5.80
C GLY A 412 38.37 15.53 -6.51
N MET A 413 37.37 15.41 -7.38
CA MET A 413 37.05 14.17 -8.10
C MET A 413 37.86 14.04 -9.40
N LEU A 414 39.19 13.85 -9.26
CA LEU A 414 40.14 13.92 -10.38
C LEU A 414 39.92 12.86 -11.46
N ALA A 415 39.43 11.65 -11.09
CA ALA A 415 39.11 10.64 -12.07
C ALA A 415 37.86 11.02 -12.92
N HIS A 416 36.84 11.61 -12.32
CA HIS A 416 35.68 12.17 -13.05
C HIS A 416 36.14 13.34 -13.96
N LYS A 417 37.01 14.23 -13.44
CA LYS A 417 37.62 15.27 -14.25
C LYS A 417 38.33 14.73 -15.50
N ALA A 418 39.12 13.67 -15.33
CA ALA A 418 39.84 13.05 -16.45
C ALA A 418 38.88 12.52 -17.55
N THR A 419 37.66 12.05 -17.18
CA THR A 419 36.67 11.63 -18.18
C THR A 419 36.13 12.80 -19.01
N ALA A 420 35.94 13.95 -18.39
CA ALA A 420 35.54 15.18 -19.06
C ALA A 420 36.68 15.74 -19.95
N ASP A 421 37.89 15.85 -19.42
CA ASP A 421 39.10 16.32 -20.16
C ASP A 421 39.38 15.46 -21.40
N LEU A 422 39.19 14.13 -21.29
CA LEU A 422 39.36 13.22 -22.44
C LEU A 422 38.38 13.58 -23.56
N ARG A 423 37.11 13.85 -23.21
CA ARG A 423 36.07 14.22 -24.19
C ARG A 423 36.31 15.60 -24.79
N ALA A 424 36.74 16.55 -23.99
CA ALA A 424 37.13 17.86 -24.48
C ALA A 424 38.25 17.75 -25.53
N ARG A 425 39.32 16.97 -25.27
CA ARG A 425 40.41 16.74 -26.21
C ARG A 425 39.95 15.95 -27.46
N ARG A 426 39.09 14.94 -27.29
CA ARG A 426 38.70 14.04 -28.40
C ARG A 426 37.68 14.65 -29.34
N TYR A 427 36.77 15.49 -28.80
CA TYR A 427 35.65 16.05 -29.54
C TYR A 427 35.70 17.55 -29.70
N GLY A 428 36.64 18.23 -29.03
CA GLY A 428 36.95 19.65 -29.27
C GLY A 428 37.42 19.82 -30.72
N ALA A 429 37.13 20.97 -31.29
CA ALA A 429 37.58 21.31 -32.64
C ALA A 429 39.08 21.09 -32.76
N ALA A 430 39.55 20.38 -33.79
CA ALA A 430 40.94 20.43 -34.17
C ALA A 430 41.31 21.91 -34.44
N PRO A 431 42.50 22.39 -34.00
CA PRO A 431 42.91 23.75 -34.35
C PRO A 431 42.80 23.90 -35.87
N SER A 432 42.11 24.94 -36.31
CA SER A 432 42.07 25.26 -37.74
C SER A 432 43.51 25.32 -38.28
N PRO A 433 43.80 24.65 -39.41
CA PRO A 433 45.14 24.75 -39.96
C PRO A 433 45.42 26.24 -40.21
N THR A 434 46.45 26.77 -39.54
CA THR A 434 46.97 28.10 -39.81
C THR A 434 47.30 28.15 -41.29
N ARG A 435 46.61 28.98 -42.05
CA ARG A 435 47.01 29.26 -43.42
C ARG A 435 48.44 29.84 -43.35
N PRO A 436 49.40 29.26 -44.06
CA PRO A 436 50.71 29.92 -44.18
C PRO A 436 50.54 31.24 -44.91
N ARG A 437 51.20 32.30 -44.40
CA ARG A 437 51.26 33.62 -45.02
C ARG A 437 52.08 33.54 -46.33
#